data_6e7046000ebbed11dc8d5188789206e2
#
_entry.id   6e7046000ebbed11dc8d5188789206e2
#
_cell.length_a   1.000
_cell.length_b   1.000
_cell.length_c   1.000
_cell.angle_alpha   90.00
_cell.angle_beta   90.00
_cell.angle_gamma   90.00
#
_symmetry.space_group_name_H-M   'P 1'
#
loop_
_entity.id
_entity.type
_entity.pdbx_description
1 polymer ?
#
loop_
_entity_poly.entity_id
_entity_poly.type
_entity_poly.pdbx_seq_one_letter_code
_entity_poly.pdbx_strand_id
1 'polypeptide(L)'
;ISRLMAYTINLYKEIEETSGHSVGFKPSGGFYLASNEVWSDYLKRERTKARYMGLDQEFISLEEVAKKNPLIDPKKYISALWDPIDGEVDPSGVTYAFAKSAKVHGASYHTNTEVKDTKQREDGTWDVFTDKGNIHAEIVINAGGLWAREVGKLAGLNLPVQPMEHHYLITDTIPEIAAMPKGSRLPIGTDFDGNIYFRQEGQGMLLGTYEPKSTPWKVEGTPLDFGH
;
A
#
# COMPACT_ATOMS: atom_id res chain seq x y z
N ILE A 1 -9.87 4.13 8.13
CA ILE A 1 -9.00 3.42 7.18
C ILE A 1 -9.73 2.19 6.63
N SER A 2 -10.17 1.19 7.43
CA SER A 2 -10.73 -0.09 6.94
C SER A 2 -11.92 0.07 5.96
N ARG A 3 -12.85 1.02 6.21
CA ARG A 3 -13.93 1.32 5.26
C ARG A 3 -13.41 1.85 3.92
N LEU A 4 -12.37 2.68 3.97
CA LEU A 4 -11.73 3.20 2.76
C LEU A 4 -11.05 2.08 1.98
N MET A 5 -10.38 1.14 2.65
CA MET A 5 -9.74 -0.01 2.00
C MET A 5 -10.77 -0.91 1.31
N ALA A 6 -11.87 -1.26 2.00
CA ALA A 6 -12.96 -2.04 1.41
C ALA A 6 -13.60 -1.34 0.21
N TYR A 7 -13.80 -0.02 0.28
CA TYR A 7 -14.27 0.79 -0.84
C TYR A 7 -13.28 0.73 -2.01
N THR A 8 -11.98 0.86 -1.74
CA THR A 8 -10.93 0.86 -2.77
C THR A 8 -10.86 -0.45 -3.53
N ILE A 9 -11.01 -1.61 -2.86
CA ILE A 9 -11.06 -2.92 -3.53
C ILE A 9 -12.20 -2.98 -4.57
N ASN A 10 -13.37 -2.45 -4.23
CA ASN A 10 -14.49 -2.38 -5.17
C ASN A 10 -14.23 -1.36 -6.30
N LEU A 11 -13.59 -0.23 -5.96
CA LEU A 11 -13.25 0.83 -6.91
C LEU A 11 -12.26 0.33 -7.99
N TYR A 12 -11.40 -0.63 -7.69
CA TYR A 12 -10.46 -1.17 -8.68
C TYR A 12 -11.13 -1.70 -9.94
N LYS A 13 -12.29 -2.34 -9.83
CA LYS A 13 -13.06 -2.82 -10.98
C LYS A 13 -13.54 -1.66 -11.85
N GLU A 14 -14.11 -0.64 -11.22
CA GLU A 14 -14.59 0.56 -11.91
C GLU A 14 -13.44 1.30 -12.61
N ILE A 15 -12.29 1.41 -11.94
CA ILE A 15 -11.09 2.02 -12.50
C ILE A 15 -10.53 1.22 -13.67
N GLU A 16 -10.51 -0.11 -13.62
CA GLU A 16 -10.10 -0.95 -14.75
C GLU A 16 -11.04 -0.78 -15.94
N GLU A 17 -12.35 -0.79 -15.72
CA GLU A 17 -13.36 -0.58 -16.77
C GLU A 17 -13.23 0.81 -17.40
N THR A 18 -13.09 1.86 -16.59
CA THR A 18 -13.02 3.25 -17.07
C THR A 18 -11.69 3.53 -17.78
N SER A 19 -10.58 3.04 -17.25
CA SER A 19 -9.24 3.32 -17.77
C SER A 19 -8.84 2.39 -18.91
N GLY A 20 -9.42 1.19 -19.01
CA GLY A 20 -8.95 0.09 -19.84
C GLY A 20 -7.56 -0.41 -19.46
N HIS A 21 -7.14 -0.19 -18.20
CA HIS A 21 -5.82 -0.58 -17.70
C HIS A 21 -5.95 -1.37 -16.41
N SER A 22 -5.27 -2.52 -16.33
CA SER A 22 -5.35 -3.36 -15.12
C SER A 22 -4.60 -2.74 -13.95
N VAL A 23 -5.22 -2.79 -12.79
CA VAL A 23 -4.57 -2.49 -11.49
C VAL A 23 -3.78 -3.68 -10.98
N GLY A 24 -3.85 -4.83 -11.66
CA GLY A 24 -3.16 -6.06 -11.27
C GLY A 24 -3.63 -6.64 -9.94
N PHE A 25 -4.88 -6.39 -9.54
CA PHE A 25 -5.41 -6.91 -8.29
C PHE A 25 -5.53 -8.44 -8.33
N LYS A 26 -4.94 -9.09 -7.32
CA LYS A 26 -4.95 -10.53 -7.14
C LYS A 26 -5.54 -10.85 -5.77
N PRO A 27 -6.81 -11.26 -5.71
CA PRO A 27 -7.51 -11.57 -4.46
C PRO A 27 -7.07 -12.92 -3.91
N SER A 28 -5.88 -13.02 -3.36
CA SER A 28 -5.31 -14.25 -2.80
C SER A 28 -5.79 -14.53 -1.37
N GLY A 29 -6.46 -13.57 -0.74
CA GLY A 29 -6.72 -13.54 0.68
C GLY A 29 -5.49 -13.20 1.50
N GLY A 30 -5.69 -12.97 2.79
CA GLY A 30 -4.61 -12.58 3.71
C GLY A 30 -4.70 -13.27 5.07
N PHE A 31 -3.54 -13.52 5.68
CA PHE A 31 -3.41 -14.01 7.04
C PHE A 31 -2.87 -12.94 7.97
N TYR A 32 -3.44 -12.85 9.15
CA TYR A 32 -2.87 -12.16 10.28
C TYR A 32 -2.53 -13.21 11.33
N LEU A 33 -1.24 -13.41 11.60
CA LEU A 33 -0.70 -14.50 12.42
C LEU A 33 -0.28 -13.98 13.78
N ALA A 34 -0.60 -14.72 14.84
CA ALA A 34 -0.19 -14.42 16.20
C ALA A 34 0.52 -15.62 16.83
N SER A 35 1.75 -15.40 17.32
CA SER A 35 2.59 -16.38 18.00
C SER A 35 2.41 -16.40 19.52
N ASN A 36 1.73 -15.39 20.09
CA ASN A 36 1.50 -15.26 21.52
C ASN A 36 0.12 -14.67 21.83
N GLU A 37 -0.29 -14.75 23.10
CA GLU A 37 -1.62 -14.32 23.57
C GLU A 37 -1.87 -12.83 23.38
N VAL A 38 -0.85 -11.97 23.47
CA VAL A 38 -0.98 -10.52 23.31
C VAL A 38 -1.47 -10.20 21.90
N TRP A 39 -0.83 -10.81 20.90
CA TRP A 39 -1.22 -10.65 19.50
C TRP A 39 -2.51 -11.40 19.18
N SER A 40 -2.76 -12.55 19.76
CA SER A 40 -4.04 -13.25 19.63
C SER A 40 -5.21 -12.41 20.11
N ASP A 41 -5.07 -11.74 21.26
CA ASP A 41 -6.09 -10.80 21.77
C ASP A 41 -6.22 -9.54 20.89
N TYR A 42 -5.13 -9.08 20.31
CA TYR A 42 -5.18 -8.02 19.29
C TYR A 42 -6.04 -8.46 18.09
N LEU A 43 -5.81 -9.66 17.54
CA LEU A 43 -6.59 -10.18 16.41
C LEU A 43 -8.08 -10.34 16.75
N LYS A 44 -8.44 -10.75 17.97
CA LYS A 44 -9.84 -10.82 18.43
C LYS A 44 -10.53 -9.44 18.37
N ARG A 45 -9.80 -8.38 18.76
CA ARG A 45 -10.29 -6.99 18.66
C ARG A 45 -10.43 -6.54 17.21
N GLU A 46 -9.47 -6.86 16.36
CA GLU A 46 -9.52 -6.51 14.91
C GLU A 46 -10.70 -7.21 14.23
N ARG A 47 -10.92 -8.49 14.49
CA ARG A 47 -12.11 -9.20 13.99
C ARG A 47 -13.42 -8.56 14.45
N THR A 48 -13.48 -8.12 15.68
CA THR A 48 -14.68 -7.44 16.23
C THR A 48 -14.95 -6.12 15.48
N LYS A 49 -13.90 -5.34 15.22
CA LYS A 49 -14.00 -4.11 14.42
C LYS A 49 -14.41 -4.41 12.98
N ALA A 50 -13.81 -5.44 12.36
CA ALA A 50 -14.16 -5.87 11.00
C ALA A 50 -15.64 -6.22 10.89
N ARG A 51 -16.18 -7.02 11.81
CA ARG A 51 -17.62 -7.35 11.86
C ARG A 51 -18.52 -6.12 12.01
N TYR A 52 -18.15 -5.17 12.85
CA TYR A 52 -18.88 -3.91 12.98
C TYR A 52 -18.91 -3.11 11.66
N MET A 53 -17.93 -3.29 10.81
CA MET A 53 -17.83 -2.64 9.50
C MET A 53 -18.41 -3.47 8.35
N GLY A 54 -18.96 -4.66 8.64
CA GLY A 54 -19.51 -5.57 7.64
C GLY A 54 -18.45 -6.32 6.83
N LEU A 55 -17.27 -6.53 7.40
CA LEU A 55 -16.17 -7.27 6.78
C LEU A 55 -16.10 -8.70 7.36
N ASP A 56 -15.97 -9.68 6.48
CA ASP A 56 -15.98 -11.11 6.82
C ASP A 56 -14.57 -11.62 7.11
N GLN A 57 -14.02 -11.23 8.26
CA GLN A 57 -12.78 -11.81 8.77
C GLN A 57 -13.10 -12.92 9.77
N GLU A 58 -12.47 -14.08 9.61
CA GLU A 58 -12.72 -15.26 10.43
C GLU A 58 -11.43 -15.89 10.96
N PHE A 59 -11.46 -16.36 12.22
CA PHE A 59 -10.40 -17.23 12.70
C PHE A 59 -10.47 -18.57 12.00
N ILE A 60 -9.33 -19.02 11.50
CA ILE A 60 -9.18 -20.34 10.88
C ILE A 60 -8.16 -21.19 11.67
N SER A 61 -8.20 -22.49 11.48
CA SER A 61 -7.25 -23.38 12.13
C SER A 61 -5.84 -23.23 11.53
N LEU A 62 -4.82 -23.54 12.31
CA LEU A 62 -3.44 -23.48 11.84
C LEU A 62 -3.12 -24.53 10.78
N GLU A 63 -3.85 -25.66 10.82
CA GLU A 63 -3.81 -26.68 9.76
C GLU A 63 -4.36 -26.13 8.43
N GLU A 64 -5.39 -25.30 8.50
CA GLU A 64 -5.94 -24.64 7.31
C GLU A 64 -4.99 -23.58 6.77
N VAL A 65 -4.30 -22.83 7.64
CA VAL A 65 -3.22 -21.93 7.24
C VAL A 65 -2.15 -22.68 6.45
N ALA A 66 -1.65 -23.80 7.00
CA ALA A 66 -0.62 -24.61 6.33
C ALA A 66 -1.08 -25.21 5.00
N LYS A 67 -2.37 -25.53 4.85
CA LYS A 67 -2.94 -25.97 3.56
C LYS A 67 -2.98 -24.85 2.53
N LYS A 68 -3.32 -23.64 2.95
CA LYS A 68 -3.39 -22.46 2.06
C LYS A 68 -2.01 -21.93 1.71
N ASN A 69 -1.05 -22.02 2.62
CA ASN A 69 0.33 -21.61 2.40
C ASN A 69 1.29 -22.60 3.08
N PRO A 70 1.85 -23.56 2.31
CA PRO A 70 2.70 -24.63 2.84
C PRO A 70 4.07 -24.13 3.33
N LEU A 71 4.43 -22.89 3.08
CA LEU A 71 5.68 -22.28 3.58
C LEU A 71 5.54 -21.78 5.04
N ILE A 72 4.33 -21.75 5.59
CA ILE A 72 4.08 -21.34 6.98
C ILE A 72 4.17 -22.56 7.89
N ASP A 73 5.07 -22.53 8.86
CA ASP A 73 5.12 -23.54 9.93
C ASP A 73 4.02 -23.26 10.97
N PRO A 74 2.94 -24.05 11.01
CA PRO A 74 1.82 -23.81 11.91
C PRO A 74 2.19 -23.90 13.40
N LYS A 75 3.29 -24.58 13.75
CA LYS A 75 3.75 -24.75 15.13
C LYS A 75 4.31 -23.45 15.73
N LYS A 76 4.57 -22.45 14.92
CA LYS A 76 5.06 -21.13 15.35
C LYS A 76 3.96 -20.21 15.86
N TYR A 77 2.69 -20.54 15.61
CA TYR A 77 1.56 -19.66 15.86
C TYR A 77 0.54 -20.31 16.79
N ILE A 78 -0.27 -19.50 17.46
CA ILE A 78 -1.37 -19.92 18.31
C ILE A 78 -2.74 -19.54 17.75
N SER A 79 -2.80 -18.55 16.89
CA SER A 79 -4.02 -18.18 16.18
C SER A 79 -3.73 -17.50 14.84
N ALA A 80 -4.71 -17.58 13.93
CA ALA A 80 -4.68 -16.94 12.63
C ALA A 80 -6.05 -16.35 12.29
N LEU A 81 -6.07 -15.07 11.90
CA LEU A 81 -7.24 -14.39 11.37
C LEU A 81 -7.11 -14.34 9.86
N TRP A 82 -8.13 -14.84 9.15
CA TRP A 82 -8.22 -14.88 7.71
C TRP A 82 -9.09 -13.72 7.18
N ASP A 83 -8.58 -13.03 6.19
CA ASP A 83 -9.33 -12.04 5.42
C ASP A 83 -9.48 -12.52 3.97
N PRO A 84 -10.70 -12.93 3.53
CA PRO A 84 -10.90 -13.49 2.20
C PRO A 84 -10.85 -12.47 1.07
N ILE A 85 -11.04 -11.18 1.35
CA ILE A 85 -11.06 -10.11 0.35
C ILE A 85 -9.69 -9.45 0.16
N ASP A 86 -8.74 -9.78 1.01
CA ASP A 86 -7.38 -9.24 0.94
C ASP A 86 -6.63 -9.75 -0.30
N GLY A 87 -5.58 -9.06 -0.66
CA GLY A 87 -4.80 -9.39 -1.85
C GLY A 87 -3.72 -8.35 -2.13
N GLU A 88 -3.13 -8.49 -3.29
CA GLU A 88 -2.07 -7.60 -3.77
C GLU A 88 -2.46 -6.87 -5.05
N VAL A 89 -1.86 -5.74 -5.30
CA VAL A 89 -1.98 -4.96 -6.54
C VAL A 89 -0.59 -4.74 -7.14
N ASP A 90 -0.55 -4.40 -8.43
CA ASP A 90 0.62 -3.79 -9.02
C ASP A 90 0.61 -2.27 -8.73
N PRO A 91 1.56 -1.73 -7.94
CA PRO A 91 1.58 -0.30 -7.61
C PRO A 91 1.66 0.62 -8.83
N SER A 92 2.43 0.23 -9.84
CA SER A 92 2.52 0.98 -11.09
C SER A 92 1.23 0.89 -11.89
N GLY A 93 0.65 -0.31 -11.99
CA GLY A 93 -0.65 -0.54 -12.66
C GLY A 93 -1.76 0.29 -12.04
N VAL A 94 -1.86 0.31 -10.72
CA VAL A 94 -2.82 1.16 -9.98
C VAL A 94 -2.61 2.63 -10.34
N THR A 95 -1.39 3.14 -10.25
CA THR A 95 -1.07 4.55 -10.53
C THR A 95 -1.47 4.94 -11.95
N TYR A 96 -1.13 4.12 -12.94
CA TYR A 96 -1.50 4.37 -14.34
C TYR A 96 -3.01 4.25 -14.58
N ALA A 97 -3.67 3.30 -13.97
CA ALA A 97 -5.11 3.13 -14.10
C ALA A 97 -5.87 4.35 -13.56
N PHE A 98 -5.50 4.85 -12.37
CA PHE A 98 -6.08 6.07 -11.81
C PHE A 98 -5.82 7.30 -12.69
N ALA A 99 -4.59 7.48 -13.18
CA ALA A 99 -4.25 8.59 -14.05
C ALA A 99 -5.05 8.56 -15.38
N LYS A 100 -5.22 7.37 -15.98
CA LYS A 100 -6.02 7.20 -17.19
C LYS A 100 -7.51 7.46 -16.93
N SER A 101 -8.06 6.91 -15.83
CA SER A 101 -9.45 7.14 -15.46
C SER A 101 -9.72 8.62 -15.21
N ALA A 102 -8.83 9.31 -14.51
CA ALA A 102 -8.94 10.76 -14.29
C ALA A 102 -8.99 11.53 -15.63
N LYS A 103 -8.17 11.15 -16.62
CA LYS A 103 -8.21 11.76 -17.96
C LYS A 103 -9.53 11.54 -18.68
N VAL A 104 -10.13 10.36 -18.56
CA VAL A 104 -11.46 10.07 -19.14
C VAL A 104 -12.52 11.01 -18.54
N HIS A 105 -12.37 11.37 -17.28
CA HIS A 105 -13.24 12.32 -16.58
C HIS A 105 -12.82 13.80 -16.75
N GLY A 106 -11.93 14.11 -17.67
CA GLY A 106 -11.57 15.48 -18.04
C GLY A 106 -10.41 16.08 -17.26
N ALA A 107 -9.73 15.32 -16.38
CA ALA A 107 -8.56 15.82 -15.67
C ALA A 107 -7.36 15.97 -16.62
N SER A 108 -6.59 17.04 -16.45
CA SER A 108 -5.28 17.20 -17.08
C SER A 108 -4.19 16.55 -16.25
N TYR A 109 -3.32 15.78 -16.87
CA TYR A 109 -2.22 15.07 -16.23
C TYR A 109 -0.91 15.41 -16.93
N HIS A 110 -0.01 16.03 -16.19
CA HIS A 110 1.27 16.53 -16.71
C HIS A 110 2.43 15.81 -16.01
N THR A 111 3.03 14.85 -16.70
CA THR A 111 4.27 14.19 -16.28
C THR A 111 5.50 15.07 -16.54
N ASN A 112 6.59 14.80 -15.83
CA ASN A 112 7.85 15.53 -15.99
C ASN A 112 7.64 17.04 -15.89
N THR A 113 6.77 17.48 -14.99
CA THR A 113 6.45 18.88 -14.76
C THR A 113 6.63 19.16 -13.27
N GLU A 114 7.74 19.80 -12.95
CA GLU A 114 8.13 20.05 -11.56
C GLU A 114 7.46 21.33 -11.05
N VAL A 115 6.79 21.24 -9.91
CA VAL A 115 6.29 22.41 -9.18
C VAL A 115 7.46 23.05 -8.45
N LYS A 116 7.78 24.30 -8.80
CA LYS A 116 8.89 25.07 -8.25
C LYS A 116 8.49 25.92 -7.05
N ASP A 117 7.26 26.46 -7.06
CA ASP A 117 6.76 27.33 -6.01
C ASP A 117 5.23 27.37 -6.03
N THR A 118 4.63 27.81 -4.92
CA THR A 118 3.20 28.08 -4.82
C THR A 118 2.97 29.38 -4.06
N LYS A 119 2.00 30.18 -4.48
CA LYS A 119 1.65 31.41 -3.82
C LYS A 119 0.14 31.56 -3.70
N GLN A 120 -0.35 31.73 -2.48
CA GLN A 120 -1.74 32.08 -2.25
C GLN A 120 -1.98 33.56 -2.56
N ARG A 121 -3.05 33.84 -3.29
CA ARG A 121 -3.52 35.18 -3.60
C ARG A 121 -4.43 35.73 -2.50
N GLU A 122 -4.70 37.01 -2.55
CA GLU A 122 -5.59 37.70 -1.59
C GLU A 122 -7.03 37.20 -1.64
N ASP A 123 -7.48 36.70 -2.80
CA ASP A 123 -8.81 36.09 -3.00
C ASP A 123 -8.89 34.60 -2.53
N GLY A 124 -7.81 34.06 -1.98
CA GLY A 124 -7.72 32.69 -1.49
C GLY A 124 -7.35 31.65 -2.56
N THR A 125 -7.32 32.03 -3.84
CA THR A 125 -6.85 31.15 -4.93
C THR A 125 -5.33 31.02 -4.93
N TRP A 126 -4.79 30.17 -5.81
CA TRP A 126 -3.36 29.85 -5.83
C TRP A 126 -2.75 30.03 -7.22
N ASP A 127 -1.56 30.58 -7.25
CA ASP A 127 -0.65 30.46 -8.39
C ASP A 127 0.34 29.32 -8.10
N VAL A 128 0.41 28.34 -9.00
CA VAL A 128 1.35 27.22 -8.96
C VAL A 128 2.36 27.44 -10.08
N PHE A 129 3.63 27.60 -9.71
CA PHE A 129 4.72 27.85 -10.64
C PHE A 129 5.41 26.52 -10.99
N THR A 130 5.52 26.20 -12.26
CA THR A 130 6.20 24.98 -12.73
C THR A 130 7.33 25.33 -13.69
N ASP A 131 8.18 24.35 -13.97
CA ASP A 131 9.24 24.46 -14.97
C ASP A 131 8.72 24.59 -16.41
N LYS A 132 7.39 24.41 -16.61
CA LYS A 132 6.75 24.47 -17.94
C LYS A 132 5.63 25.49 -18.06
N GLY A 133 5.47 26.33 -17.06
CA GLY A 133 4.46 27.38 -17.04
C GLY A 133 3.72 27.43 -15.72
N ASN A 134 2.82 28.41 -15.60
CA ASN A 134 2.09 28.66 -14.37
C ASN A 134 0.65 28.17 -14.47
N ILE A 135 0.11 27.69 -13.37
CA ILE A 135 -1.27 27.22 -13.26
C ILE A 135 -1.96 28.06 -12.18
N HIS A 136 -3.14 28.56 -12.50
CA HIS A 136 -4.03 29.17 -11.52
C HIS A 136 -5.05 28.15 -11.04
N ALA A 137 -5.22 28.00 -9.73
CA ALA A 137 -6.09 27.01 -9.13
C ALA A 137 -6.84 27.56 -7.90
N GLU A 138 -8.08 27.14 -7.71
CA GLU A 138 -8.85 27.46 -6.50
C GLU A 138 -8.32 26.71 -5.28
N ILE A 139 -7.87 25.47 -5.48
CA ILE A 139 -7.40 24.57 -4.41
C ILE A 139 -6.13 23.84 -4.89
N VAL A 140 -5.14 23.79 -4.02
CA VAL A 140 -3.93 22.98 -4.22
C VAL A 140 -3.91 21.83 -3.20
N ILE A 141 -3.76 20.60 -3.68
CA ILE A 141 -3.68 19.42 -2.83
C ILE A 141 -2.25 18.89 -2.85
N ASN A 142 -1.60 18.87 -1.69
CA ASN A 142 -0.30 18.24 -1.53
C ASN A 142 -0.47 16.72 -1.42
N ALA A 143 -0.18 16.01 -2.49
CA ALA A 143 -0.10 14.56 -2.57
C ALA A 143 1.34 14.09 -2.90
N GLY A 144 2.35 14.84 -2.41
CA GLY A 144 3.76 14.68 -2.74
C GLY A 144 4.44 13.43 -2.18
N GLY A 145 3.73 12.57 -1.43
CA GLY A 145 4.27 11.31 -0.93
C GLY A 145 5.58 11.51 -0.16
N LEU A 146 6.66 10.91 -0.64
CA LEU A 146 8.00 11.03 -0.04
C LEU A 146 8.48 12.50 0.04
N TRP A 147 8.05 13.36 -0.87
CA TRP A 147 8.39 14.79 -0.95
C TRP A 147 7.34 15.72 -0.33
N ALA A 148 6.34 15.17 0.38
CA ALA A 148 5.24 15.98 0.92
C ALA A 148 5.72 17.11 1.84
N ARG A 149 6.81 16.89 2.59
CA ARG A 149 7.42 17.92 3.45
C ARG A 149 7.96 19.08 2.63
N GLU A 150 8.67 18.78 1.54
CA GLU A 150 9.24 19.77 0.64
C GLU A 150 8.14 20.55 -0.09
N VAL A 151 7.13 19.88 -0.60
CA VAL A 151 5.95 20.52 -1.21
C VAL A 151 5.20 21.38 -0.22
N GLY A 152 5.06 20.94 1.05
CA GLY A 152 4.45 21.75 2.11
C GLY A 152 5.17 23.07 2.34
N LYS A 153 6.51 23.08 2.27
CA LYS A 153 7.32 24.29 2.42
C LYS A 153 7.03 25.36 1.34
N LEU A 154 6.70 24.93 0.11
CA LEU A 154 6.31 25.84 -0.97
C LEU A 154 5.03 26.63 -0.63
N ALA A 155 4.18 26.09 0.23
CA ALA A 155 2.99 26.75 0.75
C ALA A 155 3.20 27.39 2.14
N GLY A 156 4.44 27.50 2.60
CA GLY A 156 4.78 28.06 3.93
C GLY A 156 4.45 27.10 5.09
N LEU A 157 4.18 25.84 4.84
CA LEU A 157 3.81 24.84 5.87
C LEU A 157 5.01 24.00 6.29
N ASN A 158 5.18 23.82 7.59
CA ASN A 158 6.14 22.90 8.16
C ASN A 158 5.42 21.60 8.56
N LEU A 159 5.39 20.61 7.66
CA LEU A 159 4.70 19.34 7.89
C LEU A 159 5.55 18.40 8.75
N PRO A 160 5.00 17.81 9.82
CA PRO A 160 5.71 16.85 10.69
C PRO A 160 5.80 15.47 10.03
N VAL A 161 6.37 15.40 8.83
CA VAL A 161 6.56 14.17 8.06
C VAL A 161 8.06 13.91 7.93
N GLN A 162 8.50 12.73 8.32
CA GLN A 162 9.89 12.30 8.23
C GLN A 162 9.95 10.97 7.48
N PRO A 163 10.64 10.90 6.33
CA PRO A 163 10.94 9.62 5.68
C PRO A 163 11.78 8.71 6.56
N MET A 164 11.45 7.43 6.56
CA MET A 164 12.16 6.39 7.32
C MET A 164 12.71 5.34 6.36
N GLU A 165 13.87 4.78 6.68
CA GLU A 165 14.38 3.62 5.96
C GLU A 165 13.48 2.42 6.23
N HIS A 166 13.09 1.73 5.17
CA HIS A 166 12.25 0.54 5.25
C HIS A 166 12.65 -0.42 4.12
N HIS A 167 13.06 -1.61 4.50
CA HIS A 167 13.62 -2.57 3.57
C HIS A 167 12.71 -3.78 3.37
N TYR A 168 12.80 -4.36 2.19
CA TYR A 168 12.28 -5.69 1.91
C TYR A 168 13.32 -6.48 1.10
N LEU A 169 13.20 -7.78 1.12
CA LEU A 169 13.97 -8.66 0.27
C LEU A 169 13.04 -9.46 -0.65
N ILE A 170 13.55 -9.82 -1.80
CA ILE A 170 12.91 -10.79 -2.70
C ILE A 170 13.82 -12.00 -2.76
N THR A 171 13.25 -13.18 -2.50
CA THR A 171 14.00 -14.43 -2.58
C THR A 171 14.20 -14.84 -4.04
N ASP A 172 15.16 -15.71 -4.27
CA ASP A 172 15.20 -16.49 -5.50
C ASP A 172 14.01 -17.47 -5.58
N THR A 173 13.93 -18.25 -6.66
CA THR A 173 12.90 -19.24 -6.88
C THR A 173 12.79 -20.23 -5.72
N ILE A 174 11.57 -20.39 -5.21
CA ILE A 174 11.22 -21.39 -4.21
C ILE A 174 10.56 -22.58 -4.92
N PRO A 175 11.10 -23.80 -4.81
CA PRO A 175 10.60 -24.97 -5.55
C PRO A 175 9.11 -25.24 -5.35
N GLU A 176 8.61 -25.05 -4.13
CA GLU A 176 7.21 -25.25 -3.77
C GLU A 176 6.29 -24.26 -4.52
N ILE A 177 6.73 -23.02 -4.69
CA ILE A 177 5.98 -22.01 -5.46
C ILE A 177 6.06 -22.31 -6.95
N ALA A 178 7.25 -22.69 -7.45
CA ALA A 178 7.45 -23.01 -8.86
C ALA A 178 6.62 -24.23 -9.30
N ALA A 179 6.35 -25.16 -8.38
CA ALA A 179 5.53 -26.35 -8.63
C ALA A 179 4.01 -26.09 -8.57
N MET A 180 3.57 -24.90 -8.16
CA MET A 180 2.14 -24.58 -8.08
C MET A 180 1.50 -24.49 -9.46
N PRO A 181 0.20 -24.81 -9.59
CA PRO A 181 -0.53 -24.61 -10.84
C PRO A 181 -0.41 -23.17 -11.33
N LYS A 182 -0.29 -23.02 -12.67
CA LYS A 182 -0.18 -21.69 -13.29
C LYS A 182 -1.39 -20.83 -12.91
N GLY A 183 -1.12 -19.61 -12.42
CA GLY A 183 -2.15 -18.67 -11.99
C GLY A 183 -2.56 -18.80 -10.50
N SER A 184 -2.10 -19.85 -9.81
CA SER A 184 -2.27 -19.94 -8.35
C SER A 184 -1.41 -18.90 -7.64
N ARG A 185 -1.93 -18.40 -6.50
CA ARG A 185 -1.23 -17.44 -5.64
C ARG A 185 -1.34 -17.87 -4.19
N LEU A 186 -0.24 -17.74 -3.47
CA LEU A 186 -0.26 -17.88 -2.03
C LEU A 186 -0.93 -16.64 -1.40
N PRO A 187 -1.70 -16.83 -0.32
CA PRO A 187 -2.20 -15.71 0.48
C PRO A 187 -1.04 -14.84 0.99
N ILE A 188 -1.30 -13.55 1.06
CA ILE A 188 -0.39 -12.62 1.75
C ILE A 188 -0.44 -12.88 3.26
N GLY A 189 0.58 -12.44 4.00
CA GLY A 189 0.59 -12.65 5.43
C GLY A 189 1.32 -11.58 6.21
N THR A 190 0.88 -11.39 7.45
CA THR A 190 1.54 -10.54 8.44
C THR A 190 1.75 -11.34 9.71
N ASP A 191 3.00 -11.42 10.14
CA ASP A 191 3.40 -11.94 11.46
C ASP A 191 3.71 -10.74 12.36
N PHE A 192 2.84 -10.48 13.32
CA PHE A 192 2.98 -9.31 14.20
C PHE A 192 4.13 -9.44 15.18
N ASP A 193 4.43 -10.64 15.66
CA ASP A 193 5.53 -10.85 16.60
C ASP A 193 6.88 -10.77 15.90
N GLY A 194 6.99 -11.36 14.72
CA GLY A 194 8.16 -11.24 13.85
C GLY A 194 8.32 -9.86 13.21
N ASN A 195 7.33 -8.99 13.30
CA ASN A 195 7.29 -7.69 12.61
C ASN A 195 7.57 -7.81 11.11
N ILE A 196 7.03 -8.83 10.47
CA ILE A 196 7.19 -9.10 9.04
C ILE A 196 5.86 -9.22 8.33
N TYR A 197 5.86 -8.81 7.08
CA TYR A 197 4.84 -9.16 6.11
C TYR A 197 5.48 -9.91 4.95
N PHE A 198 4.67 -10.73 4.27
CA PHE A 198 5.16 -11.52 3.15
C PHE A 198 4.08 -11.69 2.10
N ARG A 199 4.52 -11.81 0.85
CA ARG A 199 3.69 -12.17 -0.28
C ARG A 199 4.50 -12.92 -1.33
N GLN A 200 3.83 -13.64 -2.20
CA GLN A 200 4.48 -14.24 -3.34
C GLN A 200 4.93 -13.15 -4.34
N GLU A 201 6.17 -13.26 -4.82
CA GLU A 201 6.71 -12.41 -5.88
C GLU A 201 7.33 -13.30 -6.96
N GLY A 202 6.70 -13.33 -8.15
CA GLY A 202 7.10 -14.28 -9.19
C GLY A 202 7.03 -15.73 -8.71
N GLN A 203 8.16 -16.44 -8.75
CA GLN A 203 8.35 -17.80 -8.22
C GLN A 203 9.03 -17.82 -6.84
N GLY A 204 9.19 -16.67 -6.22
CA GLY A 204 9.77 -16.52 -4.89
C GLY A 204 8.81 -15.80 -3.94
N MET A 205 9.37 -15.25 -2.87
CA MET A 205 8.66 -14.47 -1.85
C MET A 205 9.27 -13.09 -1.73
N LEU A 206 8.43 -12.10 -1.54
CA LEU A 206 8.81 -10.81 -0.99
C LEU A 206 8.57 -10.84 0.52
N LEU A 207 9.59 -10.48 1.29
CA LEU A 207 9.57 -10.37 2.75
C LEU A 207 9.95 -8.94 3.13
N GLY A 208 9.07 -8.24 3.79
CA GLY A 208 9.35 -6.90 4.32
C GLY A 208 9.27 -6.89 5.84
N THR A 209 10.01 -5.99 6.46
CA THR A 209 10.11 -5.90 7.92
C THR A 209 9.58 -4.55 8.39
N TYR A 210 9.00 -4.52 9.59
CA TYR A 210 8.62 -3.30 10.29
C TYR A 210 9.47 -3.17 11.56
N GLU A 211 10.70 -2.73 11.39
CA GLU A 211 11.67 -2.59 12.48
C GLU A 211 11.14 -1.61 13.53
N PRO A 212 11.13 -1.99 14.82
CA PRO A 212 10.68 -1.09 15.89
C PRO A 212 11.53 0.18 16.03
N LYS A 213 12.76 0.17 15.49
CA LYS A 213 13.71 1.28 15.49
C LYS A 213 14.19 1.59 14.08
N SER A 214 13.26 2.05 13.24
CA SER A 214 13.61 2.48 11.88
C SER A 214 14.52 3.70 11.91
N THR A 215 15.43 3.78 10.95
CA THR A 215 16.37 4.90 10.80
C THR A 215 15.69 6.06 10.05
N PRO A 216 15.69 7.29 10.59
CA PRO A 216 15.27 8.47 9.82
C PRO A 216 16.16 8.66 8.60
N TRP A 217 15.55 8.85 7.43
CA TRP A 217 16.25 9.03 6.18
C TRP A 217 16.15 10.48 5.70
N LYS A 218 17.27 11.07 5.28
CA LYS A 218 17.34 12.43 4.73
C LYS A 218 16.60 13.47 5.58
N VAL A 219 17.04 13.63 6.81
CA VAL A 219 16.43 14.53 7.80
C VAL A 219 16.44 15.98 7.31
N GLU A 220 17.49 16.43 6.62
CA GLU A 220 17.65 17.77 6.08
C GLU A 220 16.75 18.06 4.88
N GLY A 221 16.32 17.05 4.15
CA GLY A 221 15.46 17.20 2.97
C GLY A 221 15.56 15.99 2.03
N THR A 222 14.44 15.65 1.42
CA THR A 222 14.35 14.55 0.46
C THR A 222 14.93 14.98 -0.89
N PRO A 223 15.94 14.28 -1.46
CA PRO A 223 16.48 14.60 -2.78
C PRO A 223 15.40 14.50 -3.87
N LEU A 224 15.38 15.45 -4.80
CA LEU A 224 14.39 15.47 -5.86
C LEU A 224 14.59 14.37 -6.90
N ASP A 225 15.82 13.88 -7.04
CA ASP A 225 16.24 12.85 -7.98
C ASP A 225 16.23 11.41 -7.40
N PHE A 226 15.71 11.24 -6.17
CA PHE A 226 15.62 9.91 -5.57
C PHE A 226 14.61 9.03 -6.31
N GLY A 227 15.05 7.84 -6.73
CA GLY A 227 14.21 6.87 -7.45
C GLY A 227 14.26 6.99 -8.98
N HIS A 228 15.18 7.78 -9.51
CA HIS A 228 15.46 7.94 -10.96
C HIS A 228 16.75 7.25 -11.37
#